data_e25a26d8cedcf82b1abff965c659fd03
#
_entry.id   e25a26d8cedcf82b1abff965c659fd03
#
_cell.length_a   1.000
_cell.length_b   1.000
_cell.length_c   1.000
_cell.angle_alpha   90.00
_cell.angle_beta   90.00
_cell.angle_gamma   90.00
#
_symmetry.space_group_name_H-M   'P 1'
#
loop_
_entity.id
_entity.type
_entity.pdbx_description
1 polymer ?
#
loop_
_entity_poly.entity_id
_entity_poly.type
_entity_poly.pdbx_seq_one_letter_code
_entity_poly.pdbx_strand_id
1 'polypeptide(L)'
;MLNRATMDMLTAMKMSAMAAEFANQLKDPAFNELGFEERLGMLVNAEWNRRQCNKLDRFIRNAQFAVPSATVEGIEYHEDRKLDKAQILRFATCKYIDEGHHIILKGASGNGKTYIACALGNAACRRFKKVQYIRMPELLDELSIARSGGTLKKVLESYKKKDLLILDEWLIRPLSPQESYDMLEIVEARCQKSMIFCTQYQSEGWYTRIDPNPESDSPVSEAIMDRIIHNAYEVLVDGRVSMRERKGLKAAREGGGQDV
;
A
#
# COMPACT_ATOMS: atom_id res chain seq x y z
N MET A 1 11.25 -40.90 -24.05
CA MET A 1 12.44 -40.48 -23.28
C MET A 1 12.73 -38.98 -23.40
N LEU A 2 12.78 -38.42 -24.61
CA LEU A 2 13.13 -36.98 -24.82
C LEU A 2 12.23 -36.00 -24.07
N ASN A 3 10.90 -36.18 -24.15
CA ASN A 3 9.93 -35.28 -23.51
C ASN A 3 10.05 -35.26 -21.99
N ARG A 4 10.36 -36.40 -21.36
CA ARG A 4 10.56 -36.47 -19.89
C ARG A 4 11.84 -35.73 -19.48
N ALA A 5 12.92 -35.92 -20.22
CA ALA A 5 14.17 -35.19 -19.98
C ALA A 5 13.99 -33.67 -20.13
N THR A 6 13.21 -33.23 -21.13
CA THR A 6 12.88 -31.81 -21.32
C THR A 6 12.08 -31.23 -20.14
N MET A 7 11.08 -31.95 -19.63
CA MET A 7 10.31 -31.55 -18.47
C MET A 7 11.19 -31.47 -17.19
N ASP A 8 12.09 -32.43 -17.00
CA ASP A 8 13.02 -32.45 -15.87
C ASP A 8 13.99 -31.27 -15.95
N MET A 9 14.53 -30.94 -17.14
CA MET A 9 15.37 -29.76 -17.36
C MET A 9 14.61 -28.44 -17.10
N LEU A 10 13.39 -28.29 -17.60
CA LEU A 10 12.57 -27.09 -17.33
C LEU A 10 12.30 -26.90 -15.83
N THR A 11 12.03 -28.01 -15.12
CA THR A 11 11.83 -28.00 -13.68
C THR A 11 13.11 -27.61 -12.94
N ALA A 12 14.26 -28.16 -13.34
CA ALA A 12 15.56 -27.81 -12.76
C ALA A 12 15.91 -26.32 -12.98
N MET A 13 15.52 -25.76 -14.12
CA MET A 13 15.64 -24.32 -14.43
C MET A 13 14.59 -23.47 -13.72
N LYS A 14 13.75 -24.04 -12.84
CA LYS A 14 12.65 -23.36 -12.11
C LYS A 14 11.59 -22.77 -13.06
N MET A 15 11.35 -23.42 -14.19
CA MET A 15 10.32 -23.10 -15.19
C MET A 15 9.15 -24.07 -15.12
N SER A 16 8.58 -24.26 -13.91
CA SER A 16 7.59 -25.30 -13.65
C SER A 16 6.24 -25.06 -14.34
N ALA A 17 5.83 -23.80 -14.60
CA ALA A 17 4.62 -23.54 -15.37
C ALA A 17 4.81 -23.86 -16.85
N MET A 18 5.99 -23.57 -17.40
CA MET A 18 6.36 -23.96 -18.76
C MET A 18 6.41 -25.48 -18.90
N ALA A 19 6.95 -26.20 -17.89
CA ALA A 19 6.97 -27.65 -17.89
C ALA A 19 5.55 -28.26 -17.82
N ALA A 20 4.67 -27.67 -17.01
CA ALA A 20 3.27 -28.11 -16.90
C ALA A 20 2.52 -27.87 -18.21
N GLU A 21 2.68 -26.71 -18.84
CA GLU A 21 2.06 -26.40 -20.12
C GLU A 21 2.61 -27.28 -21.24
N PHE A 22 3.91 -27.59 -21.25
CA PHE A 22 4.51 -28.55 -22.19
C PHE A 22 3.90 -29.94 -22.04
N ALA A 23 3.71 -30.41 -20.79
CA ALA A 23 3.05 -31.68 -20.53
C ALA A 23 1.58 -31.69 -21.01
N ASN A 24 0.87 -30.55 -20.90
CA ASN A 24 -0.48 -30.35 -21.40
C ASN A 24 -0.56 -30.51 -22.93
N GLN A 25 0.33 -29.77 -23.62
CA GLN A 25 0.39 -29.83 -25.10
C GLN A 25 0.75 -31.20 -25.66
N LEU A 26 1.45 -32.04 -24.90
CA LEU A 26 1.77 -33.40 -25.28
C LEU A 26 0.61 -34.36 -25.10
N LYS A 27 -0.36 -34.05 -24.23
CA LYS A 27 -1.51 -34.93 -23.92
C LYS A 27 -2.73 -34.63 -24.78
N ASP A 28 -2.91 -33.38 -25.19
CA ASP A 28 -4.09 -32.94 -25.92
C ASP A 28 -3.81 -32.86 -27.44
N PRO A 29 -4.47 -33.71 -28.27
CA PRO A 29 -4.26 -33.70 -29.72
C PRO A 29 -4.62 -32.37 -30.39
N ALA A 30 -5.48 -31.54 -29.78
CA ALA A 30 -5.85 -30.23 -30.33
C ALA A 30 -4.68 -29.33 -30.58
N PHE A 31 -3.60 -29.46 -29.78
CA PHE A 31 -2.39 -28.70 -30.00
C PHE A 31 -1.57 -29.09 -31.26
N ASN A 32 -1.89 -30.22 -31.89
CA ASN A 32 -1.22 -30.64 -33.12
C ASN A 32 -1.59 -29.77 -34.33
N GLU A 33 -2.76 -29.11 -34.27
CA GLU A 33 -3.23 -28.17 -35.29
C GLU A 33 -2.53 -26.80 -35.21
N LEU A 34 -1.88 -26.50 -34.07
CA LEU A 34 -1.16 -25.23 -33.85
C LEU A 34 0.25 -25.32 -34.37
N GLY A 35 0.73 -24.22 -34.96
CA GLY A 35 2.12 -24.05 -35.37
C GLY A 35 3.10 -24.05 -34.20
N PHE A 36 4.37 -24.34 -34.50
CA PHE A 36 5.43 -24.36 -33.49
C PHE A 36 5.54 -23.03 -32.72
N GLU A 37 5.45 -21.90 -33.43
CA GLU A 37 5.57 -20.57 -32.83
C GLU A 37 4.45 -20.28 -31.84
N GLU A 38 3.21 -20.68 -32.17
CA GLU A 38 2.06 -20.52 -31.28
C GLU A 38 2.22 -21.36 -30.01
N ARG A 39 2.60 -22.62 -30.17
CA ARG A 39 2.83 -23.54 -29.05
C ARG A 39 3.97 -23.06 -28.14
N LEU A 40 5.07 -22.60 -28.71
CA LEU A 40 6.18 -22.02 -27.97
C LEU A 40 5.74 -20.73 -27.23
N GLY A 41 4.96 -19.89 -27.90
CA GLY A 41 4.39 -18.68 -27.29
C GLY A 41 3.54 -18.99 -26.06
N MET A 42 2.70 -20.03 -26.10
CA MET A 42 1.92 -20.48 -24.95
C MET A 42 2.79 -20.94 -23.79
N LEU A 43 3.86 -21.71 -24.05
CA LEU A 43 4.80 -22.16 -23.03
C LEU A 43 5.48 -20.98 -22.33
N VAL A 44 5.96 -20.01 -23.09
CA VAL A 44 6.64 -18.81 -22.58
C VAL A 44 5.66 -17.95 -21.76
N ASN A 45 4.43 -17.74 -22.27
CA ASN A 45 3.41 -16.98 -21.60
C ASN A 45 2.99 -17.60 -20.26
N ALA A 46 2.85 -18.93 -20.19
CA ALA A 46 2.53 -19.62 -18.94
C ALA A 46 3.57 -19.34 -17.85
N GLU A 47 4.86 -19.44 -18.16
CA GLU A 47 5.94 -19.16 -17.20
C GLU A 47 6.05 -17.68 -16.87
N TRP A 48 5.91 -16.80 -17.87
CA TRP A 48 5.92 -15.35 -17.64
C TRP A 48 4.81 -14.91 -16.69
N ASN A 49 3.58 -15.32 -16.96
CA ASN A 49 2.42 -14.98 -16.14
C ASN A 49 2.59 -15.47 -14.70
N ARG A 50 3.06 -16.71 -14.51
CA ARG A 50 3.34 -17.24 -13.18
C ARG A 50 4.39 -16.40 -12.44
N ARG A 51 5.46 -15.99 -13.12
CA ARG A 51 6.50 -15.13 -12.52
C ARG A 51 5.96 -13.76 -12.14
N GLN A 52 5.10 -13.16 -12.98
CA GLN A 52 4.46 -11.88 -12.66
C GLN A 52 3.52 -12.01 -11.45
N CYS A 53 2.70 -13.06 -11.40
CA CYS A 53 1.84 -13.32 -10.24
C CYS A 53 2.65 -13.50 -8.95
N ASN A 54 3.67 -14.36 -8.96
CA ASN A 54 4.54 -14.59 -7.81
C ASN A 54 5.27 -13.31 -7.36
N LYS A 55 5.67 -12.46 -8.32
CA LYS A 55 6.28 -11.16 -8.03
C LYS A 55 5.28 -10.24 -7.35
N LEU A 56 4.06 -10.14 -7.87
CA LEU A 56 2.98 -9.33 -7.28
C LEU A 56 2.66 -9.78 -5.86
N ASP A 57 2.45 -11.08 -5.65
CA ASP A 57 2.15 -11.64 -4.32
C ASP A 57 3.25 -11.32 -3.31
N ARG A 58 4.51 -11.35 -3.74
CA ARG A 58 5.64 -10.96 -2.89
C ARG A 58 5.59 -9.48 -2.54
N PHE A 59 5.23 -8.59 -3.49
CA PHE A 59 5.10 -7.16 -3.24
C PHE A 59 3.99 -6.88 -2.24
N ILE A 60 2.82 -7.51 -2.40
CA ILE A 60 1.67 -7.36 -1.49
C ILE A 60 2.02 -7.87 -0.09
N ARG A 61 2.62 -9.06 0.04
CA ARG A 61 3.05 -9.60 1.34
C ARG A 61 4.07 -8.70 2.03
N ASN A 62 5.06 -8.20 1.28
CA ASN A 62 6.11 -7.34 1.84
C ASN A 62 5.60 -5.94 2.21
N ALA A 63 4.46 -5.52 1.70
CA ALA A 63 3.86 -4.24 2.05
C ALA A 63 3.20 -4.24 3.43
N GLN A 64 2.86 -5.40 3.98
CA GLN A 64 2.28 -5.59 5.32
C GLN A 64 0.99 -4.78 5.55
N PHE A 65 0.11 -4.76 4.55
CA PHE A 65 -1.15 -4.03 4.65
C PHE A 65 -2.04 -4.50 5.80
N ALA A 66 -2.66 -3.56 6.53
CA ALA A 66 -3.69 -3.87 7.52
C ALA A 66 -4.91 -4.55 6.89
N VAL A 67 -5.21 -4.23 5.62
CA VAL A 67 -6.30 -4.84 4.85
C VAL A 67 -5.72 -5.32 3.50
N PRO A 68 -5.12 -6.52 3.45
CA PRO A 68 -4.47 -7.03 2.22
C PRO A 68 -5.44 -7.22 1.04
N SER A 69 -6.71 -7.44 1.31
CA SER A 69 -7.78 -7.61 0.30
C SER A 69 -8.38 -6.29 -0.19
N ALA A 70 -7.94 -5.13 0.31
CA ALA A 70 -8.48 -3.84 -0.12
C ALA A 70 -8.20 -3.58 -1.59
N THR A 71 -9.22 -3.19 -2.34
CA THR A 71 -9.13 -2.84 -3.75
C THR A 71 -9.78 -1.49 -4.03
N VAL A 72 -9.36 -0.80 -5.08
CA VAL A 72 -9.93 0.49 -5.48
C VAL A 72 -11.40 0.31 -5.89
N GLU A 73 -11.72 -0.80 -6.53
CA GLU A 73 -13.07 -1.17 -6.95
C GLU A 73 -13.99 -1.44 -5.76
N GLY A 74 -13.42 -1.91 -4.63
CA GLY A 74 -14.14 -2.16 -3.38
C GLY A 74 -14.36 -0.93 -2.50
N ILE A 75 -13.96 0.27 -2.95
CA ILE A 75 -14.23 1.51 -2.23
C ILE A 75 -15.69 1.90 -2.46
N GLU A 76 -16.44 2.05 -1.37
CA GLU A 76 -17.85 2.41 -1.42
C GLU A 76 -18.01 3.95 -1.40
N TYR A 77 -18.81 4.46 -2.34
CA TYR A 77 -19.10 5.89 -2.53
C TYR A 77 -20.58 6.13 -2.20
N HIS A 78 -20.90 6.24 -0.91
CA HIS A 78 -22.27 6.59 -0.46
C HIS A 78 -22.50 8.10 -0.61
N GLU A 79 -23.74 8.52 -0.79
CA GLU A 79 -24.13 9.94 -0.98
C GLU A 79 -23.72 10.84 0.18
N ASP A 80 -23.74 10.32 1.42
CA ASP A 80 -23.32 11.05 2.62
C ASP A 80 -21.79 11.18 2.75
N ARG A 81 -21.01 10.48 1.91
CA ARG A 81 -19.55 10.56 1.92
C ARG A 81 -19.06 11.62 0.95
N LYS A 82 -18.24 12.52 1.46
CA LYS A 82 -17.57 13.55 0.65
C LYS A 82 -16.32 13.02 -0.05
N LEU A 83 -16.40 11.79 -0.58
CA LEU A 83 -15.28 11.14 -1.25
C LEU A 83 -15.41 11.23 -2.76
N ASP A 84 -14.48 11.93 -3.40
CA ASP A 84 -14.44 12.08 -4.86
C ASP A 84 -13.88 10.81 -5.53
N LYS A 85 -14.76 10.10 -6.24
CA LYS A 85 -14.41 8.89 -6.99
C LYS A 85 -13.38 9.17 -8.09
N ALA A 86 -13.52 10.29 -8.80
CA ALA A 86 -12.62 10.64 -9.90
C ALA A 86 -11.20 10.91 -9.38
N GLN A 87 -11.08 11.55 -8.22
CA GLN A 87 -9.81 11.79 -7.54
C GLN A 87 -9.15 10.46 -7.12
N ILE A 88 -9.91 9.54 -6.51
CA ILE A 88 -9.39 8.22 -6.12
C ILE A 88 -8.92 7.40 -7.33
N LEU A 89 -9.70 7.39 -8.42
CA LEU A 89 -9.31 6.70 -9.66
C LEU A 89 -8.04 7.30 -10.27
N ARG A 90 -7.86 8.63 -10.19
CA ARG A 90 -6.63 9.30 -10.60
C ARG A 90 -5.42 8.84 -9.76
N PHE A 91 -5.59 8.72 -8.44
CA PHE A 91 -4.52 8.17 -7.58
C PHE A 91 -4.20 6.71 -7.89
N ALA A 92 -5.20 5.89 -8.26
CA ALA A 92 -4.99 4.50 -8.68
C ALA A 92 -4.09 4.35 -9.93
N THR A 93 -3.90 5.44 -10.71
CA THR A 93 -2.90 5.45 -11.79
C THR A 93 -1.47 5.47 -11.30
N CYS A 94 -1.23 5.75 -10.02
CA CYS A 94 0.07 5.85 -9.35
C CYS A 94 1.01 6.96 -9.89
N LYS A 95 0.54 7.90 -10.71
CA LYS A 95 1.35 9.01 -11.20
C LYS A 95 1.93 9.87 -10.07
N TYR A 96 1.15 10.09 -8.99
CA TYR A 96 1.61 10.81 -7.81
C TYR A 96 2.87 10.20 -7.18
N ILE A 97 3.05 8.87 -7.32
CA ILE A 97 4.25 8.18 -6.81
C ILE A 97 5.46 8.53 -7.68
N ASP A 98 5.29 8.58 -9.00
CA ASP A 98 6.36 8.92 -9.94
C ASP A 98 6.77 10.39 -9.83
N GLU A 99 5.80 11.26 -9.48
CA GLU A 99 5.99 12.70 -9.24
C GLU A 99 6.48 13.03 -7.82
N GLY A 100 6.50 12.05 -6.92
CA GLY A 100 6.92 12.22 -5.52
C GLY A 100 5.91 12.94 -4.64
N HIS A 101 4.64 13.11 -5.09
CA HIS A 101 3.60 13.77 -4.30
C HIS A 101 3.04 12.89 -3.20
N HIS A 102 2.56 13.51 -2.14
CA HIS A 102 1.94 12.84 -1.00
C HIS A 102 0.42 12.83 -1.11
N ILE A 103 -0.24 11.99 -0.31
CA ILE A 103 -1.69 11.99 -0.12
C ILE A 103 -1.99 12.06 1.38
N ILE A 104 -2.86 12.96 1.78
CA ILE A 104 -3.35 13.09 3.15
C ILE A 104 -4.82 12.69 3.18
N LEU A 105 -5.12 11.54 3.78
CA LEU A 105 -6.48 11.06 4.02
C LEU A 105 -6.96 11.55 5.38
N LYS A 106 -7.84 12.54 5.40
CA LYS A 106 -8.37 13.16 6.64
C LYS A 106 -9.79 12.69 6.92
N GLY A 107 -10.14 12.47 8.18
CA GLY A 107 -11.52 12.15 8.58
C GLY A 107 -11.61 11.39 9.89
N ALA A 108 -12.81 11.25 10.43
CA ALA A 108 -13.06 10.58 11.69
C ALA A 108 -12.66 9.08 11.67
N SER A 109 -12.48 8.51 12.85
CA SER A 109 -12.24 7.07 12.98
C SER A 109 -13.39 6.26 12.39
N GLY A 110 -13.07 5.14 11.73
CA GLY A 110 -14.10 4.28 11.13
C GLY A 110 -14.55 4.67 9.72
N ASN A 111 -14.17 5.84 9.18
CA ASN A 111 -14.60 6.31 7.86
C ASN A 111 -13.87 5.64 6.67
N GLY A 112 -13.01 4.64 6.93
CA GLY A 112 -12.40 3.82 5.88
C GLY A 112 -11.10 4.37 5.31
N LYS A 113 -10.41 5.31 5.97
CA LYS A 113 -9.08 5.83 5.55
C LYS A 113 -8.06 4.72 5.34
N THR A 114 -7.91 3.83 6.31
CA THR A 114 -7.02 2.66 6.23
C THR A 114 -7.32 1.78 5.03
N TYR A 115 -8.62 1.53 4.75
CA TYR A 115 -9.04 0.75 3.58
C TYR A 115 -8.61 1.43 2.28
N ILE A 116 -8.88 2.74 2.14
CA ILE A 116 -8.50 3.53 0.95
C ILE A 116 -6.98 3.53 0.77
N ALA A 117 -6.22 3.76 1.85
CA ALA A 117 -4.76 3.74 1.79
C ALA A 117 -4.21 2.37 1.35
N CYS A 118 -4.74 1.26 1.91
CA CYS A 118 -4.39 -0.10 1.50
C CYS A 118 -4.80 -0.39 0.06
N ALA A 119 -5.96 0.09 -0.41
CA ALA A 119 -6.43 -0.08 -1.77
C ALA A 119 -5.50 0.64 -2.79
N LEU A 120 -5.09 1.87 -2.49
CA LEU A 120 -4.10 2.60 -3.29
C LEU A 120 -2.71 1.93 -3.23
N GLY A 121 -2.32 1.40 -2.07
CA GLY A 121 -1.10 0.61 -1.91
C GLY A 121 -1.12 -0.66 -2.76
N ASN A 122 -2.23 -1.40 -2.80
CA ASN A 122 -2.41 -2.55 -3.66
C ASN A 122 -2.35 -2.19 -5.15
N ALA A 123 -2.97 -1.07 -5.55
CA ALA A 123 -2.86 -0.55 -6.91
C ALA A 123 -1.40 -0.26 -7.29
N ALA A 124 -0.61 0.28 -6.35
CA ALA A 124 0.83 0.50 -6.53
C ALA A 124 1.62 -0.81 -6.64
N CYS A 125 1.32 -1.82 -5.81
CA CYS A 125 1.92 -3.16 -5.91
C CYS A 125 1.65 -3.81 -7.26
N ARG A 126 0.45 -3.67 -7.83
CA ARG A 126 0.10 -4.17 -9.17
C ARG A 126 0.95 -3.51 -10.28
N ARG A 127 1.48 -2.31 -10.02
CA ARG A 127 2.46 -1.62 -10.89
C ARG A 127 3.91 -1.87 -10.47
N PHE A 128 4.12 -2.91 -9.65
CA PHE A 128 5.43 -3.32 -9.14
C PHE A 128 6.19 -2.24 -8.36
N LYS A 129 5.47 -1.29 -7.76
CA LYS A 129 6.05 -0.34 -6.80
C LYS A 129 6.27 -1.03 -5.45
N LYS A 130 7.37 -0.71 -4.79
CA LYS A 130 7.67 -1.21 -3.45
C LYS A 130 6.92 -0.39 -2.43
N VAL A 131 5.90 -0.97 -1.81
CA VAL A 131 5.08 -0.32 -0.80
C VAL A 131 5.44 -0.83 0.59
N GLN A 132 5.32 0.03 1.58
CA GLN A 132 5.32 -0.33 2.99
C GLN A 132 4.14 0.37 3.66
N TYR A 133 3.32 -0.40 4.36
CA TYR A 133 2.32 0.10 5.31
C TYR A 133 2.86 -0.09 6.71
N ILE A 134 2.65 0.90 7.57
CA ILE A 134 2.94 0.81 9.01
C ILE A 134 2.06 1.81 9.75
N ARG A 135 1.65 1.45 10.97
CA ARG A 135 1.04 2.41 11.89
C ARG A 135 2.12 3.30 12.50
N MET A 136 1.83 4.58 12.63
CA MET A 136 2.83 5.54 13.17
C MET A 136 3.39 5.12 14.54
N PRO A 137 2.58 4.66 15.52
CA PRO A 137 3.13 4.19 16.80
C PRO A 137 4.15 3.04 16.63
N GLU A 138 3.85 2.08 15.74
CA GLU A 138 4.75 0.94 15.45
C GLU A 138 6.07 1.40 14.81
N LEU A 139 6.01 2.40 13.92
CA LEU A 139 7.21 3.00 13.33
C LEU A 139 8.07 3.67 14.39
N LEU A 140 7.47 4.43 15.31
CA LEU A 140 8.19 5.11 16.40
C LEU A 140 8.86 4.11 17.33
N ASP A 141 8.20 3.01 17.66
CA ASP A 141 8.79 1.92 18.45
C ASP A 141 9.96 1.27 17.72
N GLU A 142 9.83 0.99 16.40
CA GLU A 142 10.90 0.43 15.57
C GLU A 142 12.12 1.38 15.54
N LEU A 143 11.90 2.68 15.37
CA LEU A 143 12.98 3.67 15.35
C LEU A 143 13.67 3.79 16.71
N SER A 144 12.92 3.76 17.81
CA SER A 144 13.45 3.78 19.18
C SER A 144 14.35 2.57 19.47
N ILE A 145 13.89 1.37 19.11
CA ILE A 145 14.65 0.12 19.23
C ILE A 145 15.92 0.18 18.37
N ALA A 146 15.78 0.64 17.13
CA ALA A 146 16.90 0.75 16.19
C ALA A 146 17.96 1.77 16.65
N ARG A 147 17.53 2.85 17.28
CA ARG A 147 18.43 3.86 17.88
C ARG A 147 19.22 3.25 19.03
N SER A 148 18.55 2.59 19.95
CA SER A 148 19.18 1.94 21.10
C SER A 148 20.14 0.81 20.68
N GLY A 149 19.80 0.10 19.60
CA GLY A 149 20.60 -1.00 19.03
C GLY A 149 21.67 -0.54 18.02
N GLY A 150 21.83 0.76 17.74
CA GLY A 150 22.83 1.27 16.80
C GLY A 150 22.52 0.93 15.31
N THR A 151 21.30 0.54 15.00
CA THR A 151 20.89 0.10 13.65
C THR A 151 19.99 1.11 12.92
N LEU A 152 19.79 2.30 13.48
CA LEU A 152 18.89 3.33 12.97
C LEU A 152 19.13 3.64 11.47
N LYS A 153 20.39 3.83 11.08
CA LYS A 153 20.74 4.11 9.68
C LYS A 153 20.24 3.02 8.72
N LYS A 154 20.32 1.74 9.14
CA LYS A 154 19.83 0.61 8.32
C LYS A 154 18.31 0.63 8.19
N VAL A 155 17.60 0.99 9.24
CA VAL A 155 16.13 1.11 9.22
C VAL A 155 15.71 2.28 8.32
N LEU A 156 16.29 3.47 8.47
CA LEU A 156 16.04 4.62 7.60
C LEU A 156 16.27 4.29 6.12
N GLU A 157 17.38 3.61 5.80
CA GLU A 157 17.67 3.15 4.43
C GLU A 157 16.64 2.15 3.90
N SER A 158 16.04 1.32 4.77
CA SER A 158 14.97 0.40 4.37
C SER A 158 13.72 1.15 3.94
N TYR A 159 13.33 2.19 4.67
CA TYR A 159 12.19 3.06 4.34
C TYR A 159 12.47 3.93 3.11
N LYS A 160 13.69 4.45 2.95
CA LYS A 160 14.12 5.21 1.76
C LYS A 160 13.98 4.40 0.47
N LYS A 161 14.21 3.09 0.49
CA LYS A 161 14.09 2.20 -0.67
C LYS A 161 12.66 1.89 -1.11
N LYS A 162 11.65 2.25 -0.32
CA LYS A 162 10.25 2.06 -0.69
C LYS A 162 9.80 3.19 -1.62
N ASP A 163 9.03 2.83 -2.64
CA ASP A 163 8.46 3.82 -3.55
C ASP A 163 7.29 4.57 -2.91
N LEU A 164 6.51 3.85 -2.09
CA LEU A 164 5.39 4.40 -1.32
C LEU A 164 5.47 3.94 0.14
N LEU A 165 5.34 4.90 1.08
CA LEU A 165 5.18 4.64 2.50
C LEU A 165 3.78 5.08 2.94
N ILE A 166 3.03 4.19 3.56
CA ILE A 166 1.70 4.48 4.13
C ILE A 166 1.85 4.54 5.64
N LEU A 167 1.62 5.72 6.20
CA LEU A 167 1.63 5.98 7.63
C LEU A 167 0.18 6.10 8.14
N ASP A 168 -0.31 5.02 8.73
CA ASP A 168 -1.64 5.04 9.36
C ASP A 168 -1.56 5.56 10.80
N GLU A 169 -2.68 6.06 11.31
CA GLU A 169 -2.77 6.70 12.63
C GLU A 169 -1.78 7.87 12.80
N TRP A 170 -1.57 8.62 11.71
CA TRP A 170 -0.68 9.78 11.72
C TRP A 170 -1.06 10.78 12.81
N LEU A 171 -0.10 11.05 13.71
CA LEU A 171 -0.21 11.95 14.85
C LEU A 171 -1.41 11.63 15.77
N ILE A 172 -1.73 10.35 15.98
CA ILE A 172 -2.84 9.95 16.87
C ILE A 172 -2.61 10.43 18.32
N ARG A 173 -1.39 10.61 18.72
CA ARG A 173 -0.96 11.27 19.96
C ARG A 173 0.11 12.30 19.66
N PRO A 174 0.35 13.26 20.58
CA PRO A 174 1.51 14.13 20.48
C PRO A 174 2.82 13.33 20.54
N LEU A 175 3.84 13.85 19.88
CA LEU A 175 5.18 13.26 19.86
C LEU A 175 6.03 13.78 21.00
N SER A 176 6.96 12.98 21.48
CA SER A 176 8.08 13.47 22.27
C SER A 176 9.10 14.17 21.35
N PRO A 177 9.99 15.03 21.91
CA PRO A 177 11.01 15.68 21.10
C PRO A 177 11.87 14.70 20.28
N GLN A 178 12.23 13.55 20.86
CA GLN A 178 13.01 12.54 20.14
C GLN A 178 12.22 11.92 18.98
N GLU A 179 10.94 11.61 19.17
CA GLU A 179 10.07 11.08 18.12
C GLU A 179 9.87 12.08 16.98
N SER A 180 9.81 13.37 17.29
CA SER A 180 9.74 14.44 16.27
C SER A 180 10.98 14.48 15.40
N TYR A 181 12.17 14.37 16.00
CA TYR A 181 13.42 14.24 15.25
C TYR A 181 13.47 12.95 14.43
N ASP A 182 13.02 11.82 14.98
CA ASP A 182 12.97 10.56 14.25
C ASP A 182 12.03 10.63 13.03
N MET A 183 10.91 11.32 13.17
CA MET A 183 9.99 11.57 12.05
C MET A 183 10.58 12.53 11.02
N LEU A 184 11.32 13.57 11.44
CA LEU A 184 12.02 14.45 10.51
C LEU A 184 13.03 13.65 9.67
N GLU A 185 13.81 12.75 10.26
CA GLU A 185 14.75 11.88 9.55
C GLU A 185 14.05 11.01 8.49
N ILE A 186 12.86 10.44 8.80
CA ILE A 186 12.07 9.67 7.84
C ILE A 186 11.60 10.57 6.68
N VAL A 187 11.05 11.74 6.99
CA VAL A 187 10.52 12.67 5.98
C VAL A 187 11.66 13.18 5.07
N GLU A 188 12.80 13.53 5.64
CA GLU A 188 13.99 13.95 4.88
C GLU A 188 14.56 12.85 4.00
N ALA A 189 14.70 11.63 4.53
CA ALA A 189 15.13 10.48 3.75
C ALA A 189 14.20 10.17 2.56
N ARG A 190 12.97 10.71 2.59
CA ARG A 190 11.93 10.47 1.59
C ARG A 190 11.49 11.74 0.84
N CYS A 191 12.29 12.79 0.82
CA CYS A 191 11.94 14.10 0.21
C CYS A 191 11.48 14.03 -1.26
N GLN A 192 11.83 12.96 -2.00
CA GLN A 192 11.42 12.72 -3.39
C GLN A 192 10.59 11.42 -3.54
N LYS A 193 10.05 10.91 -2.45
CA LYS A 193 9.29 9.66 -2.40
C LYS A 193 7.92 9.90 -1.80
N SER A 194 6.91 9.34 -2.42
CA SER A 194 5.53 9.50 -1.98
C SER A 194 5.24 8.85 -0.63
N MET A 195 4.36 9.52 0.12
CA MET A 195 3.78 8.99 1.35
C MET A 195 2.26 9.19 1.35
N ILE A 196 1.55 8.29 2.03
CA ILE A 196 0.13 8.45 2.35
C ILE A 196 0.01 8.56 3.86
N PHE A 197 -0.65 9.61 4.32
CA PHE A 197 -0.90 9.87 5.73
C PHE A 197 -2.39 9.67 6.02
N CYS A 198 -2.73 8.78 6.96
CA CYS A 198 -4.10 8.62 7.45
C CYS A 198 -4.24 9.28 8.81
N THR A 199 -5.02 10.33 8.91
CA THR A 199 -5.16 11.14 10.13
C THR A 199 -6.61 11.49 10.45
N GLN A 200 -6.86 11.80 11.73
CA GLN A 200 -8.14 12.34 12.20
C GLN A 200 -8.08 13.87 12.37
N TYR A 201 -6.89 14.44 12.27
CA TYR A 201 -6.65 15.84 12.58
C TYR A 201 -6.50 16.67 11.32
N GLN A 202 -6.97 17.91 11.39
CA GLN A 202 -6.67 18.91 10.37
C GLN A 202 -5.19 19.29 10.40
N SER A 203 -4.67 19.72 9.26
CA SER A 203 -3.24 20.00 9.09
C SER A 203 -2.72 21.06 10.05
N GLU A 204 -3.56 22.06 10.40
CA GLU A 204 -3.23 23.13 11.34
C GLU A 204 -2.95 22.59 12.76
N GLY A 205 -3.61 21.50 13.13
CA GLY A 205 -3.40 20.85 14.42
C GLY A 205 -2.15 19.96 14.50
N TRP A 206 -1.42 19.80 13.40
CA TRP A 206 -0.23 18.95 13.40
C TRP A 206 0.96 19.60 14.10
N TYR A 207 1.11 20.93 14.01
CA TYR A 207 2.21 21.66 14.66
C TYR A 207 2.30 21.33 16.13
N THR A 208 1.21 21.49 16.87
CA THR A 208 1.14 21.23 18.31
C THR A 208 1.22 19.75 18.69
N ARG A 209 1.04 18.85 17.72
CA ARG A 209 1.18 17.41 17.96
C ARG A 209 2.59 16.91 17.63
N ILE A 210 3.27 17.55 16.71
CA ILE A 210 4.69 17.28 16.40
C ILE A 210 5.57 17.90 17.48
N ASP A 211 5.33 19.16 17.85
CA ASP A 211 6.02 19.83 18.94
C ASP A 211 5.01 20.39 19.96
N PRO A 212 4.70 19.63 21.02
CA PRO A 212 3.70 20.03 22.02
C PRO A 212 4.21 21.11 22.98
N ASN A 213 5.49 21.48 22.94
CA ASN A 213 6.02 22.54 23.77
C ASN A 213 5.89 23.90 23.07
N PRO A 214 4.95 24.78 23.46
CA PRO A 214 4.73 26.09 22.83
C PRO A 214 5.89 27.06 23.04
N GLU A 215 6.77 26.79 23.99
CA GLU A 215 7.98 27.59 24.25
C GLU A 215 9.20 27.06 23.47
N SER A 216 9.05 25.98 22.75
CA SER A 216 10.11 25.41 21.94
C SER A 216 10.32 26.28 20.70
N ASP A 217 11.50 26.81 20.54
CA ASP A 217 11.95 27.48 19.31
C ASP A 217 12.47 26.44 18.29
N SER A 218 11.92 25.24 18.35
CA SER A 218 12.37 24.12 17.51
C SER A 218 11.74 24.21 16.10
N PRO A 219 12.54 24.30 15.04
CA PRO A 219 12.03 24.34 13.67
C PRO A 219 11.55 22.97 13.14
N VAL A 220 11.54 21.92 13.98
CA VAL A 220 11.27 20.54 13.55
C VAL A 220 9.85 20.39 13.00
N SER A 221 8.85 20.95 13.69
CA SER A 221 7.46 20.88 13.25
C SER A 221 7.26 21.60 11.91
N GLU A 222 7.84 22.80 11.77
CA GLU A 222 7.79 23.56 10.52
C GLU A 222 8.49 22.80 9.38
N ALA A 223 9.67 22.26 9.65
CA ALA A 223 10.42 21.49 8.67
C ALA A 223 9.70 20.22 8.17
N ILE A 224 8.98 19.51 9.06
CA ILE A 224 8.15 18.36 8.69
C ILE A 224 6.95 18.82 7.89
N MET A 225 6.24 19.85 8.36
CA MET A 225 5.02 20.37 7.73
C MET A 225 5.27 20.89 6.32
N ASP A 226 6.35 21.70 6.15
CA ASP A 226 6.73 22.25 4.85
C ASP A 226 6.92 21.13 3.80
N ARG A 227 7.65 20.08 4.17
CA ARG A 227 7.92 18.96 3.26
C ARG A 227 6.69 18.11 2.91
N ILE A 228 5.71 18.06 3.81
CA ILE A 228 4.52 17.22 3.60
C ILE A 228 3.41 18.01 2.93
N ILE A 229 3.02 19.16 3.50
CA ILE A 229 1.78 19.85 3.12
C ILE A 229 1.87 20.46 1.73
N HIS A 230 2.98 21.12 1.41
CA HIS A 230 3.14 21.79 0.11
C HIS A 230 3.24 20.84 -1.08
N ASN A 231 3.45 19.55 -0.81
CA ASN A 231 3.55 18.51 -1.84
C ASN A 231 2.49 17.41 -1.70
N ALA A 232 1.34 17.72 -1.10
CA ALA A 232 0.31 16.74 -0.80
C ALA A 232 -1.05 17.06 -1.42
N TYR A 233 -1.72 16.02 -1.91
CA TYR A 233 -3.15 16.05 -2.19
C TYR A 233 -3.92 15.73 -0.91
N GLU A 234 -4.84 16.62 -0.53
CA GLU A 234 -5.72 16.38 0.60
C GLU A 234 -7.02 15.72 0.15
N VAL A 235 -7.44 14.68 0.86
CA VAL A 235 -8.68 13.93 0.62
C VAL A 235 -9.48 13.88 1.92
N LEU A 236 -10.67 14.49 1.89
CA LEU A 236 -11.60 14.38 3.00
C LEU A 236 -12.37 13.06 2.89
N VAL A 237 -12.17 12.20 3.89
CA VAL A 237 -12.87 10.92 4.02
C VAL A 237 -13.89 11.07 5.13
N ASP A 238 -15.00 11.73 4.81
CA ASP A 238 -16.07 12.03 5.75
C ASP A 238 -17.32 11.20 5.44
N GLY A 239 -18.25 11.08 6.40
CA GLY A 239 -19.52 10.38 6.25
C GLY A 239 -20.30 10.45 7.56
N ARG A 240 -21.63 10.58 7.47
CA ARG A 240 -22.52 10.63 8.65
C ARG A 240 -22.51 9.32 9.44
N VAL A 241 -22.41 8.19 8.72
CA VAL A 241 -22.36 6.84 9.29
C VAL A 241 -20.98 6.24 9.01
N SER A 242 -20.34 5.71 10.05
CA SER A 242 -19.01 5.11 9.87
C SER A 242 -19.09 3.81 9.06
N MET A 243 -18.02 3.48 8.31
CA MET A 243 -17.95 2.21 7.57
C MET A 243 -17.94 0.98 8.49
N ARG A 244 -17.48 1.15 9.75
CA ARG A 244 -17.56 0.09 10.76
C ARG A 244 -19.01 -0.16 11.19
N GLU A 245 -19.81 0.87 11.30
CA GLU A 245 -21.23 0.79 11.61
C GLU A 245 -22.02 0.17 10.46
N ARG A 246 -21.76 0.61 9.21
CA ARG A 246 -22.39 0.05 8.00
C ARG A 246 -22.11 -1.45 7.81
N LYS A 247 -20.92 -1.91 8.17
CA LYS A 247 -20.50 -3.31 8.03
C LYS A 247 -20.61 -4.10 9.35
N GLY A 248 -21.11 -3.48 10.41
CA GLY A 248 -21.24 -4.10 11.72
C GLY A 248 -22.44 -5.03 11.82
N LEU A 249 -22.42 -5.90 12.84
CA LEU A 249 -23.48 -6.87 13.12
C LEU A 249 -24.87 -6.24 13.33
N LYS A 250 -24.96 -4.96 13.71
CA LYS A 250 -26.23 -4.23 13.83
C LYS A 250 -26.86 -3.96 12.48
N ALA A 251 -26.10 -3.54 11.49
CA ALA A 251 -26.61 -3.32 10.12
C ALA A 251 -27.10 -4.62 9.46
N ALA A 252 -26.46 -5.75 9.76
CA ALA A 252 -26.90 -7.06 9.25
C ALA A 252 -28.24 -7.52 9.85
N ARG A 253 -28.65 -6.99 11.03
CA ARG A 253 -29.94 -7.31 11.64
C ARG A 253 -31.11 -6.45 11.12
N GLU A 254 -30.83 -5.24 10.66
CA GLU A 254 -31.84 -4.33 10.09
C GLU A 254 -32.13 -4.63 8.59
N GLY A 255 -31.16 -5.19 7.86
CA GLY A 255 -31.34 -5.62 6.46
C GLY A 255 -31.94 -7.02 6.26
N GLY A 256 -32.05 -7.83 7.32
CA GLY A 256 -32.60 -9.21 7.27
C GLY A 256 -34.09 -9.33 7.61
N GLY A 257 -34.81 -8.22 7.72
CA GLY A 257 -36.20 -8.17 8.20
C GLY A 257 -37.28 -7.92 7.14
N GLN A 258 -36.98 -8.16 5.85
CA GLN A 258 -38.01 -8.11 4.79
C GLN A 258 -37.91 -9.35 3.90
N ASP A 259 -38.28 -10.51 4.43
CA ASP A 259 -38.75 -11.67 3.65
C ASP A 259 -39.38 -12.67 4.64
N VAL A 260 -40.64 -12.40 5.02
CA VAL A 260 -41.63 -13.41 5.47
C VAL A 260 -42.97 -13.04 4.86
#